data_e7caa0436f76164cf268703d7e8a910f
#
_entry.id   e7caa0436f76164cf268703d7e8a910f
#
_cell.length_a   1.000
_cell.length_b   1.000
_cell.length_c   1.000
_cell.angle_alpha   90.00
_cell.angle_beta   90.00
_cell.angle_gamma   90.00
#
_symmetry.space_group_name_H-M   'P 1'
#
loop_
_entity.id
_entity.type
_entity.pdbx_description
1 polymer ?
#
loop_
_entity_poly.entity_id
_entity_poly.type
_entity_poly.pdbx_seq_one_letter_code
_entity_poly.pdbx_strand_id
1 'polypeptide(L)'
;VYDDLTKHAVAYREMSLLLKRPPGREAYPGDVFYLHSRLLERAAKLSDELGGGSITALPIIETQAGDVSAYIPTNVISITDGQIYLTPELFYAGIRPAVDPGISVSRVGGSAQIKSMKKVAGPLKLLYSQYKELAAFSQFGSDLDEDTKKRLAQGERIVEVLKQGEHQPLKVENQVMIIHAVTNDLLSDIPVNNIARFETELFQFININYPE
;
A
#
# COMPACT_ATOMS: atom_id res chain seq x y z
N VAL A 1 11.28 15.32 9.08
CA VAL A 1 10.93 13.90 9.30
C VAL A 1 10.45 13.73 10.73
N TYR A 2 9.31 13.05 10.91
CA TYR A 2 8.75 12.65 12.21
C TYR A 2 8.78 11.12 12.28
N ASP A 3 9.43 10.57 13.29
CA ASP A 3 9.52 9.13 13.49
C ASP A 3 9.02 8.81 14.92
N ASP A 4 7.78 8.53 15.09
CA ASP A 4 6.61 8.65 14.22
C ASP A 4 5.54 9.56 14.85
N LEU A 5 4.33 9.66 14.28
CA LEU A 5 3.28 10.50 14.85
C LEU A 5 2.66 9.89 16.12
N THR A 6 2.76 8.58 16.34
CA THR A 6 2.34 7.95 17.60
C THR A 6 3.21 8.46 18.74
N LYS A 7 4.53 8.46 18.57
CA LYS A 7 5.50 9.00 19.55
C LYS A 7 5.30 10.50 19.76
N HIS A 8 4.99 11.25 18.70
CA HIS A 8 4.65 12.66 18.76
C HIS A 8 3.42 12.90 19.65
N ALA A 9 2.37 12.08 19.50
CA ALA A 9 1.18 12.15 20.35
C ALA A 9 1.49 11.82 21.82
N VAL A 10 2.30 10.79 22.06
CA VAL A 10 2.73 10.38 23.41
C VAL A 10 3.49 11.52 24.10
N ALA A 11 4.46 12.12 23.44
CA ALA A 11 5.21 13.26 23.98
C ALA A 11 4.28 14.44 24.30
N TYR A 12 3.31 14.72 23.43
CA TYR A 12 2.32 15.78 23.69
C TYR A 12 1.42 15.46 24.88
N ARG A 13 1.01 14.20 25.04
CA ARG A 13 0.27 13.73 26.21
C ARG A 13 1.06 13.93 27.50
N GLU A 14 2.33 13.54 27.52
CA GLU A 14 3.20 13.69 28.68
C GLU A 14 3.36 15.16 29.07
N MET A 15 3.65 16.05 28.13
CA MET A 15 3.71 17.49 28.40
C MET A 15 2.39 18.04 28.92
N SER A 16 1.26 17.62 28.37
CA SER A 16 -0.05 18.07 28.77
C SER A 16 -0.39 17.63 30.21
N LEU A 17 -0.03 16.40 30.58
CA LEU A 17 -0.21 15.91 31.95
C LEU A 17 0.68 16.64 32.96
N LEU A 18 1.95 16.93 32.60
CA LEU A 18 2.83 17.75 33.45
C LEU A 18 2.28 19.15 33.68
N LEU A 19 1.65 19.74 32.66
CA LEU A 19 0.96 21.02 32.73
C LEU A 19 -0.41 20.92 33.43
N LYS A 20 -0.77 19.76 33.97
CA LYS A 20 -2.05 19.50 34.64
C LYS A 20 -3.28 19.82 33.78
N ARG A 21 -3.17 19.66 32.47
CA ARG A 21 -4.33 19.74 31.59
C ARG A 21 -5.23 18.51 31.81
N PRO A 22 -6.57 18.66 31.80
CA PRO A 22 -7.48 17.53 32.00
C PRO A 22 -7.30 16.51 30.89
N PRO A 23 -7.08 15.20 31.22
CA PRO A 23 -6.97 14.16 30.24
C PRO A 23 -8.34 13.77 29.67
N GLY A 24 -8.35 13.42 28.37
CA GLY A 24 -9.46 12.84 27.67
C GLY A 24 -9.28 11.33 27.44
N ARG A 25 -9.77 10.83 26.29
CA ARG A 25 -9.65 9.41 25.91
C ARG A 25 -8.18 8.98 25.90
N GLU A 26 -7.91 7.81 26.47
CA GLU A 26 -6.56 7.23 26.61
C GLU A 26 -5.54 8.21 27.24
N ALA A 27 -6.03 9.08 28.12
CA ALA A 27 -5.26 10.14 28.77
C ALA A 27 -4.65 11.20 27.82
N TYR A 28 -5.01 11.20 26.54
CA TYR A 28 -4.63 12.27 25.64
C TYR A 28 -5.40 13.57 25.93
N PRO A 29 -4.77 14.74 25.70
CA PRO A 29 -5.48 16.01 25.82
C PRO A 29 -6.55 16.16 24.73
N GLY A 30 -7.60 16.92 25.01
CA GLY A 30 -8.73 17.09 24.09
C GLY A 30 -8.38 17.66 22.71
N ASP A 31 -7.23 18.31 22.57
CA ASP A 31 -6.72 18.91 21.33
C ASP A 31 -5.70 18.04 20.56
N VAL A 32 -5.53 16.77 20.94
CA VAL A 32 -4.57 15.87 20.23
C VAL A 32 -4.94 15.68 18.76
N PHE A 33 -6.21 15.67 18.41
CA PHE A 33 -6.63 15.64 17.00
C PHE A 33 -6.07 16.86 16.24
N TYR A 34 -6.18 18.06 16.81
CA TYR A 34 -5.67 19.27 16.21
C TYR A 34 -4.14 19.29 16.09
N LEU A 35 -3.42 18.63 17.02
CA LEU A 35 -1.97 18.45 16.92
C LEU A 35 -1.57 17.82 15.57
N HIS A 36 -2.25 16.77 15.15
CA HIS A 36 -1.96 16.07 13.90
C HIS A 36 -2.61 16.72 12.69
N SER A 37 -3.86 17.19 12.79
CA SER A 37 -4.54 17.79 11.65
C SER A 37 -3.85 19.06 11.16
N ARG A 38 -3.46 19.96 12.05
CA ARG A 38 -2.73 21.19 11.66
C ARG A 38 -1.37 20.91 11.01
N LEU A 39 -0.74 19.76 11.32
CA LEU A 39 0.51 19.33 10.69
C LEU A 39 0.26 18.74 9.31
N LEU A 40 -0.70 17.84 9.18
CA LEU A 40 -0.95 17.07 7.96
C LEU A 40 -1.67 17.87 6.88
N GLU A 41 -2.57 18.78 7.25
CA GLU A 41 -3.27 19.66 6.32
C GLU A 41 -2.37 20.69 5.60
N ARG A 42 -1.08 20.74 5.95
CA ARG A 42 -0.09 21.52 5.18
C ARG A 42 0.26 20.82 3.87
N ALA A 43 0.04 19.50 3.77
CA ALA A 43 0.18 18.76 2.51
C ALA A 43 -1.07 18.98 1.67
N ALA A 44 -0.89 19.71 0.56
CA ALA A 44 -1.99 20.10 -0.31
C ALA A 44 -1.55 20.18 -1.77
N LYS A 45 -2.50 20.10 -2.68
CA LYS A 45 -2.34 20.46 -4.09
C LYS A 45 -2.88 21.88 -4.27
N LEU A 46 -2.02 22.79 -4.72
CA LEU A 46 -2.39 24.16 -4.99
C LEU A 46 -3.10 24.32 -6.34
N SER A 47 -3.93 25.37 -6.47
CA SER A 47 -4.49 25.77 -7.74
C SER A 47 -3.41 26.29 -8.70
N ASP A 48 -3.72 26.34 -10.00
CA ASP A 48 -2.79 26.84 -11.01
C ASP A 48 -2.45 28.32 -10.80
N GLU A 49 -3.40 29.11 -10.27
CA GLU A 49 -3.21 30.52 -9.89
C GLU A 49 -2.11 30.70 -8.82
N LEU A 50 -1.93 29.69 -7.95
CA LEU A 50 -0.91 29.65 -6.91
C LEU A 50 0.33 28.84 -7.32
N GLY A 51 0.49 28.59 -8.62
CA GLY A 51 1.65 27.89 -9.18
C GLY A 51 1.53 26.36 -9.28
N GLY A 52 0.36 25.78 -8.92
CA GLY A 52 0.05 24.35 -9.13
C GLY A 52 0.92 23.35 -8.37
N GLY A 53 1.74 23.78 -7.41
CA GLY A 53 2.61 22.90 -6.61
C GLY A 53 1.84 21.92 -5.73
N SER A 54 2.51 20.86 -5.29
CA SER A 54 1.91 19.89 -4.38
C SER A 54 2.91 19.36 -3.35
N ILE A 55 2.39 18.99 -2.18
CA ILE A 55 3.12 18.29 -1.12
C ILE A 55 2.32 17.03 -0.80
N THR A 56 2.99 15.88 -0.80
CA THR A 56 2.44 14.61 -0.32
C THR A 56 3.05 14.28 1.03
N ALA A 57 2.21 14.09 2.05
CA ALA A 57 2.61 13.60 3.36
C ALA A 57 2.35 12.09 3.45
N LEU A 58 3.31 11.36 3.97
CA LEU A 58 3.21 9.93 4.29
C LEU A 58 3.42 9.76 5.79
N PRO A 59 2.40 10.02 6.62
CA PRO A 59 2.52 9.87 8.07
C PRO A 59 2.63 8.40 8.46
N ILE A 60 3.55 8.11 9.38
CA ILE A 60 3.74 6.78 9.94
C ILE A 60 3.10 6.73 11.31
N ILE A 61 2.27 5.72 11.52
CA ILE A 61 1.60 5.42 12.78
C ILE A 61 1.98 4.00 13.18
N GLU A 62 2.51 3.86 14.39
CA GLU A 62 2.74 2.57 15.01
C GLU A 62 1.45 2.07 15.67
N THR A 63 1.04 0.85 15.35
CA THR A 63 -0.09 0.18 15.99
C THR A 63 0.41 -0.89 16.95
N GLN A 64 -0.30 -1.10 18.05
CA GLN A 64 -0.02 -2.21 18.95
C GLN A 64 -0.86 -3.41 18.52
N ALA A 65 -0.19 -4.54 18.26
CA ALA A 65 -0.84 -5.78 17.80
C ALA A 65 -1.78 -5.62 16.60
N GLY A 66 -1.50 -4.66 15.72
CA GLY A 66 -2.34 -4.39 14.54
C GLY A 66 -3.67 -3.68 14.85
N ASP A 67 -3.88 -3.19 16.08
CA ASP A 67 -5.12 -2.50 16.45
C ASP A 67 -5.19 -1.10 15.81
N VAL A 68 -5.89 -1.00 14.71
CA VAL A 68 -6.15 0.24 13.97
C VAL A 68 -7.36 1.00 14.52
N SER A 69 -8.13 0.42 15.44
CA SER A 69 -9.28 1.05 16.09
C SER A 69 -8.89 1.91 17.29
N ALA A 70 -7.62 1.88 17.71
CA ALA A 70 -7.08 2.72 18.76
C ALA A 70 -7.22 4.21 18.43
N TYR A 71 -7.12 5.07 19.44
CA TYR A 71 -7.47 6.48 19.34
C TYR A 71 -6.60 7.25 18.34
N ILE A 72 -5.29 7.10 18.40
CA ILE A 72 -4.39 7.83 17.50
C ILE A 72 -4.48 7.33 16.05
N PRO A 73 -4.46 6.01 15.75
CA PRO A 73 -4.69 5.52 14.39
C PRO A 73 -5.99 6.03 13.76
N THR A 74 -7.11 5.95 14.48
CA THR A 74 -8.41 6.41 13.95
C THR A 74 -8.44 7.90 13.66
N ASN A 75 -7.81 8.72 14.50
CA ASN A 75 -7.68 10.16 14.26
C ASN A 75 -6.90 10.42 12.96
N VAL A 76 -5.75 9.78 12.77
CA VAL A 76 -4.91 10.03 11.58
C VAL A 76 -5.57 9.49 10.31
N ILE A 77 -6.23 8.33 10.35
CA ILE A 77 -7.03 7.82 9.22
C ILE A 77 -8.12 8.82 8.82
N SER A 78 -8.75 9.50 9.78
CA SER A 78 -9.78 10.49 9.48
C SER A 78 -9.25 11.78 8.86
N ILE A 79 -8.02 12.16 9.19
CA ILE A 79 -7.34 13.36 8.64
C ILE A 79 -6.82 13.09 7.23
N THR A 80 -6.29 11.89 6.96
CA THR A 80 -5.63 11.52 5.71
C THR A 80 -6.59 10.99 4.65
N ASP A 81 -6.13 10.86 3.40
CA ASP A 81 -6.92 10.35 2.27
C ASP A 81 -6.90 8.82 2.13
N GLY A 82 -6.63 8.14 3.20
CA GLY A 82 -6.58 6.68 3.22
C GLY A 82 -5.43 6.16 4.07
N GLN A 83 -5.20 4.86 3.98
CA GLN A 83 -4.16 4.18 4.75
C GLN A 83 -3.52 3.05 3.95
N ILE A 84 -2.24 2.83 4.21
CA ILE A 84 -1.47 1.69 3.72
C ILE A 84 -1.15 0.82 4.94
N TYR A 85 -1.64 -0.42 4.93
CA TYR A 85 -1.40 -1.38 6.00
C TYR A 85 -0.15 -2.21 5.71
N LEU A 86 0.77 -2.22 6.66
CA LEU A 86 1.90 -3.13 6.69
C LEU A 86 1.65 -4.21 7.75
N THR A 87 1.75 -5.47 7.36
CA THR A 87 1.46 -6.59 8.26
C THR A 87 2.70 -7.43 8.51
N PRO A 88 2.96 -7.85 9.78
CA PRO A 88 4.08 -8.71 10.11
C PRO A 88 4.04 -10.06 9.38
N GLU A 89 2.84 -10.62 9.19
CA GLU A 89 2.62 -11.90 8.53
C GLU A 89 3.15 -11.90 7.09
N LEU A 90 2.86 -10.85 6.32
CA LEU A 90 3.38 -10.69 4.95
C LEU A 90 4.89 -10.49 4.96
N PHE A 91 5.40 -9.72 5.92
CA PHE A 91 6.84 -9.48 6.05
C PHE A 91 7.62 -10.77 6.30
N TYR A 92 7.16 -11.60 7.25
CA TYR A 92 7.78 -12.88 7.56
C TYR A 92 7.58 -13.92 6.47
N ALA A 93 6.49 -13.82 5.69
CA ALA A 93 6.28 -14.64 4.49
C ALA A 93 7.18 -14.22 3.30
N GLY A 94 8.05 -13.20 3.47
CA GLY A 94 8.94 -12.73 2.41
C GLY A 94 8.27 -11.85 1.36
N ILE A 95 7.04 -11.40 1.61
CA ILE A 95 6.34 -10.44 0.74
C ILE A 95 6.76 -9.04 1.18
N ARG A 96 7.56 -8.38 0.35
CA ARG A 96 8.10 -7.04 0.63
C ARG A 96 7.93 -6.13 -0.58
N PRO A 97 7.36 -4.91 -0.42
CA PRO A 97 6.83 -4.36 0.84
C PRO A 97 5.66 -5.18 1.39
N ALA A 98 5.54 -5.24 2.72
CA ALA A 98 4.53 -6.05 3.42
C ALA A 98 3.13 -5.38 3.45
N VAL A 99 2.75 -4.80 2.32
CA VAL A 99 1.48 -4.09 2.15
C VAL A 99 0.33 -5.08 1.94
N ASP A 100 -0.69 -4.98 2.76
CA ASP A 100 -1.94 -5.71 2.51
C ASP A 100 -2.89 -4.84 1.66
N PRO A 101 -3.06 -5.15 0.35
CA PRO A 101 -3.93 -4.38 -0.52
C PRO A 101 -5.42 -4.62 -0.24
N GLY A 102 -5.78 -5.66 0.50
CA GLY A 102 -7.15 -5.97 0.88
C GLY A 102 -7.75 -4.91 1.80
N ILE A 103 -6.99 -4.55 2.84
CA ILE A 103 -7.40 -3.61 3.88
C ILE A 103 -6.84 -2.19 3.69
N SER A 104 -5.91 -2.01 2.75
CA SER A 104 -5.43 -0.69 2.37
C SER A 104 -6.45 0.04 1.50
N VAL A 105 -6.65 1.32 1.78
CA VAL A 105 -7.65 2.16 1.10
C VAL A 105 -7.03 3.48 0.69
N SER A 106 -7.34 3.95 -0.53
CA SER A 106 -7.06 5.31 -0.98
C SER A 106 -8.36 5.99 -1.40
N ARG A 107 -8.69 7.13 -0.77
CA ARG A 107 -9.88 7.94 -1.14
C ARG A 107 -9.66 8.73 -2.43
N VAL A 108 -8.42 9.07 -2.74
CA VAL A 108 -8.01 9.72 -4.00
C VAL A 108 -7.98 8.68 -5.12
N GLY A 109 -7.38 7.53 -4.85
CA GLY A 109 -7.40 6.33 -5.69
C GLY A 109 -7.08 6.60 -7.15
N GLY A 110 -7.93 6.08 -8.02
CA GLY A 110 -7.77 6.18 -9.46
C GLY A 110 -7.79 7.61 -10.02
N SER A 111 -8.22 8.62 -9.26
CA SER A 111 -8.21 10.02 -9.71
C SER A 111 -6.78 10.58 -9.86
N ALA A 112 -5.84 10.06 -9.08
CA ALA A 112 -4.42 10.45 -9.16
C ALA A 112 -3.61 9.64 -10.18
N GLN A 113 -4.18 8.55 -10.71
CA GLN A 113 -3.50 7.67 -11.66
C GLN A 113 -3.60 8.21 -13.09
N ILE A 114 -2.53 8.02 -13.87
CA ILE A 114 -2.57 8.21 -15.32
C ILE A 114 -3.54 7.20 -15.95
N LYS A 115 -4.08 7.52 -17.12
CA LYS A 115 -5.13 6.70 -17.77
C LYS A 115 -4.70 5.25 -18.01
N SER A 116 -3.46 5.01 -18.41
CA SER A 116 -2.91 3.66 -18.61
C SER A 116 -2.86 2.86 -17.32
N MET A 117 -2.32 3.44 -16.23
CA MET A 117 -2.28 2.79 -14.92
C MET A 117 -3.69 2.46 -14.42
N LYS A 118 -4.61 3.40 -14.51
CA LYS A 118 -6.00 3.19 -14.10
C LYS A 118 -6.65 2.01 -14.82
N LYS A 119 -6.33 1.83 -16.11
CA LYS A 119 -6.86 0.72 -16.91
C LYS A 119 -6.32 -0.64 -16.48
N VAL A 120 -5.03 -0.74 -16.19
CA VAL A 120 -4.39 -2.03 -15.86
C VAL A 120 -4.50 -2.38 -14.38
N ALA A 121 -4.50 -1.41 -13.47
CA ALA A 121 -4.57 -1.64 -12.04
C ALA A 121 -5.99 -1.96 -11.53
N GLY A 122 -7.03 -1.61 -12.29
CA GLY A 122 -8.42 -1.85 -11.90
C GLY A 122 -8.71 -3.31 -11.52
N PRO A 123 -8.37 -4.31 -12.34
CA PRO A 123 -8.61 -5.72 -12.03
C PRO A 123 -7.70 -6.29 -10.94
N LEU A 124 -6.53 -5.70 -10.69
CA LEU A 124 -5.47 -6.27 -9.86
C LEU A 124 -5.94 -6.56 -8.43
N LYS A 125 -6.63 -5.61 -7.81
CA LYS A 125 -7.12 -5.78 -6.42
C LYS A 125 -8.11 -6.93 -6.31
N LEU A 126 -9.00 -7.09 -7.28
CA LEU A 126 -10.00 -8.16 -7.32
C LEU A 126 -9.31 -9.53 -7.48
N LEU A 127 -8.38 -9.64 -8.44
CA LEU A 127 -7.63 -10.87 -8.68
C LEU A 127 -6.81 -11.28 -7.45
N TYR A 128 -6.16 -10.33 -6.81
CA TYR A 128 -5.41 -10.58 -5.57
C TYR A 128 -6.33 -11.05 -4.43
N SER A 129 -7.49 -10.42 -4.24
CA SER A 129 -8.45 -10.83 -3.20
C SER A 129 -8.99 -12.24 -3.45
N GLN A 130 -9.35 -12.56 -4.70
CA GLN A 130 -9.76 -13.91 -5.09
C GLN A 130 -8.67 -14.95 -4.83
N TYR A 131 -7.43 -14.62 -5.17
CA TYR A 131 -6.29 -15.48 -4.85
C TYR A 131 -6.16 -15.75 -3.35
N LYS A 132 -6.23 -14.71 -2.50
CA LYS A 132 -6.13 -14.88 -1.03
C LYS A 132 -7.23 -15.81 -0.49
N GLU A 133 -8.46 -15.67 -0.96
CA GLU A 133 -9.57 -16.53 -0.58
C GLU A 133 -9.30 -17.98 -1.01
N LEU A 134 -8.94 -18.21 -2.27
CA LEU A 134 -8.66 -19.54 -2.80
C LEU A 134 -7.44 -20.19 -2.12
N ALA A 135 -6.38 -19.42 -1.84
CA ALA A 135 -5.19 -19.91 -1.15
C ALA A 135 -5.51 -20.38 0.29
N ALA A 136 -6.40 -19.67 0.99
CA ALA A 136 -6.87 -20.10 2.30
C ALA A 136 -7.66 -21.42 2.24
N PHE A 137 -8.52 -21.59 1.22
CA PHE A 137 -9.28 -22.82 1.02
C PHE A 137 -8.40 -24.00 0.58
N SER A 138 -7.39 -23.77 -0.24
CA SER A 138 -6.50 -24.81 -0.76
C SER A 138 -5.71 -25.54 0.33
N GLN A 139 -5.52 -24.90 1.48
CA GLN A 139 -4.88 -25.54 2.64
C GLN A 139 -5.73 -26.65 3.27
N PHE A 140 -7.03 -26.69 3.00
CA PHE A 140 -7.98 -27.61 3.61
C PHE A 140 -8.50 -28.69 2.65
N GLY A 141 -8.22 -28.60 1.35
CA GLY A 141 -8.76 -29.52 0.33
C GLY A 141 -7.70 -30.03 -0.63
N SER A 142 -7.74 -31.35 -0.94
CA SER A 142 -6.77 -32.01 -1.81
C SER A 142 -7.15 -32.00 -3.29
N ASP A 143 -8.45 -31.85 -3.64
CA ASP A 143 -8.94 -31.93 -5.02
C ASP A 143 -9.47 -30.58 -5.50
N LEU A 144 -8.56 -29.77 -6.07
CA LEU A 144 -8.92 -28.52 -6.75
C LEU A 144 -9.19 -28.81 -8.24
N ASP A 145 -10.27 -28.21 -8.76
CA ASP A 145 -10.52 -28.22 -10.21
C ASP A 145 -9.47 -27.39 -10.98
N GLU A 146 -9.40 -27.61 -12.29
CA GLU A 146 -8.38 -26.99 -13.14
C GLU A 146 -8.49 -25.45 -13.20
N ASP A 147 -9.71 -24.89 -13.11
CA ASP A 147 -9.90 -23.44 -13.12
C ASP A 147 -9.41 -22.81 -11.81
N THR A 148 -9.64 -23.46 -10.69
CA THR A 148 -9.13 -23.04 -9.38
C THR A 148 -7.60 -23.09 -9.35
N LYS A 149 -6.98 -24.16 -9.90
CA LYS A 149 -5.52 -24.25 -10.01
C LYS A 149 -4.93 -23.13 -10.85
N LYS A 150 -5.55 -22.79 -11.99
CA LYS A 150 -5.11 -21.67 -12.84
C LYS A 150 -5.18 -20.35 -12.11
N ARG A 151 -6.28 -20.07 -11.39
CA ARG A 151 -6.43 -18.84 -10.60
C ARG A 151 -5.41 -18.72 -9.48
N LEU A 152 -5.11 -19.84 -8.80
CA LEU A 152 -4.05 -19.89 -7.79
C LEU A 152 -2.69 -19.58 -8.42
N ALA A 153 -2.36 -20.23 -9.53
CA ALA A 153 -1.11 -20.00 -10.24
C ALA A 153 -0.96 -18.56 -10.75
N GLN A 154 -2.03 -17.94 -11.24
CA GLN A 154 -2.04 -16.51 -11.59
C GLN A 154 -1.84 -15.63 -10.36
N GLY A 155 -2.52 -15.94 -9.25
CA GLY A 155 -2.39 -15.19 -8.01
C GLY A 155 -0.99 -15.23 -7.41
N GLU A 156 -0.30 -16.37 -7.46
CA GLU A 156 1.10 -16.48 -7.04
C GLU A 156 2.01 -15.58 -7.87
N ARG A 157 1.77 -15.49 -9.18
CA ARG A 157 2.51 -14.58 -10.06
C ARG A 157 2.21 -13.12 -9.75
N ILE A 158 0.95 -12.78 -9.43
CA ILE A 158 0.59 -11.43 -8.97
C ILE A 158 1.36 -11.06 -7.71
N VAL A 159 1.43 -11.96 -6.73
CA VAL A 159 2.20 -11.73 -5.50
C VAL A 159 3.67 -11.49 -5.80
N GLU A 160 4.26 -12.28 -6.70
CA GLU A 160 5.67 -12.15 -7.06
C GLU A 160 5.97 -10.83 -7.78
N VAL A 161 5.12 -10.43 -8.73
CA VAL A 161 5.22 -9.14 -9.44
C VAL A 161 5.09 -7.94 -8.51
N LEU A 162 4.32 -8.07 -7.43
CA LEU A 162 4.14 -6.98 -6.46
C LEU A 162 5.28 -6.85 -5.45
N LYS A 163 6.21 -7.80 -5.40
CA LYS A 163 7.42 -7.66 -4.59
C LYS A 163 8.36 -6.61 -5.20
N GLN A 164 8.99 -5.85 -4.34
CA GLN A 164 9.90 -4.78 -4.74
C GLN A 164 11.12 -4.77 -3.82
N GLY A 165 12.30 -4.64 -4.41
CA GLY A 165 13.54 -4.48 -3.65
C GLY A 165 13.61 -3.13 -2.94
N GLU A 166 14.35 -3.08 -1.84
CA GLU A 166 14.60 -1.83 -1.12
C GLU A 166 15.35 -0.84 -2.02
N HIS A 167 14.91 0.42 -1.99
CA HIS A 167 15.47 1.50 -2.82
C HIS A 167 15.45 1.24 -4.35
N GLN A 168 14.54 0.41 -4.82
CA GLN A 168 14.39 0.08 -6.25
C GLN A 168 13.02 0.55 -6.79
N PRO A 169 12.80 1.87 -6.93
CA PRO A 169 11.56 2.37 -7.50
C PRO A 169 11.47 2.04 -8.98
N LEU A 170 10.31 1.60 -9.44
CA LEU A 170 10.03 1.36 -10.85
C LEU A 170 9.42 2.60 -11.50
N LYS A 171 9.82 2.90 -12.74
CA LYS A 171 9.15 3.90 -13.56
C LYS A 171 7.69 3.50 -13.82
N VAL A 172 6.81 4.47 -13.97
CA VAL A 172 5.37 4.20 -14.13
C VAL A 172 5.07 3.38 -15.39
N GLU A 173 5.83 3.55 -16.45
CA GLU A 173 5.72 2.79 -17.69
C GLU A 173 6.00 1.31 -17.45
N ASN A 174 7.06 1.00 -16.72
CA ASN A 174 7.43 -0.37 -16.33
C ASN A 174 6.36 -1.00 -15.43
N GLN A 175 5.83 -0.24 -14.47
CA GLN A 175 4.72 -0.70 -13.63
C GLN A 175 3.49 -1.05 -14.47
N VAL A 176 3.11 -0.21 -15.43
CA VAL A 176 1.97 -0.46 -16.33
C VAL A 176 2.19 -1.72 -17.15
N MET A 177 3.39 -1.92 -17.68
CA MET A 177 3.71 -3.10 -18.51
C MET A 177 3.60 -4.40 -17.72
N ILE A 178 4.24 -4.48 -16.57
CA ILE A 178 4.25 -5.73 -15.79
C ILE A 178 2.88 -6.03 -15.16
N ILE A 179 2.15 -5.01 -14.71
CA ILE A 179 0.78 -5.19 -14.21
C ILE A 179 -0.13 -5.65 -15.35
N HIS A 180 0.01 -5.09 -16.56
CA HIS A 180 -0.74 -5.55 -17.72
C HIS A 180 -0.45 -7.02 -18.03
N ALA A 181 0.81 -7.42 -18.02
CA ALA A 181 1.22 -8.78 -18.30
C ALA A 181 0.60 -9.77 -17.30
N VAL A 182 0.68 -9.51 -16.00
CA VAL A 182 0.17 -10.43 -14.97
C VAL A 182 -1.35 -10.45 -14.87
N THR A 183 -2.02 -9.32 -15.09
CA THR A 183 -3.50 -9.26 -15.03
C THR A 183 -4.18 -9.93 -16.23
N ASN A 184 -3.50 -9.97 -17.37
CA ASN A 184 -3.98 -10.65 -18.58
C ASN A 184 -3.41 -12.08 -18.75
N ASP A 185 -2.84 -12.67 -17.70
CA ASP A 185 -2.29 -14.03 -17.65
C ASP A 185 -1.19 -14.30 -18.72
N LEU A 186 -0.49 -13.27 -19.16
CA LEU A 186 0.60 -13.38 -20.13
C LEU A 186 1.87 -14.02 -19.54
N LEU A 187 1.87 -14.28 -18.23
CA LEU A 187 2.99 -14.89 -17.50
C LEU A 187 2.75 -16.38 -17.20
N SER A 188 1.69 -16.99 -17.73
CA SER A 188 1.27 -18.38 -17.44
C SER A 188 2.38 -19.40 -17.67
N ASP A 189 3.19 -19.22 -18.71
CA ASP A 189 4.28 -20.13 -19.09
C ASP A 189 5.58 -19.90 -18.31
N ILE A 190 5.63 -18.84 -17.47
CA ILE A 190 6.83 -18.47 -16.72
C ILE A 190 6.73 -19.05 -15.30
N PRO A 191 7.71 -19.87 -14.86
CA PRO A 191 7.79 -20.31 -13.48
C PRO A 191 7.88 -19.13 -12.51
N VAL A 192 7.19 -19.21 -11.36
CA VAL A 192 7.09 -18.13 -10.37
C VAL A 192 8.48 -17.62 -9.94
N ASN A 193 9.42 -18.53 -9.71
CA ASN A 193 10.80 -18.17 -9.34
C ASN A 193 11.61 -17.45 -10.42
N ASN A 194 11.13 -17.43 -11.67
CA ASN A 194 11.77 -16.73 -12.78
C ASN A 194 11.13 -15.38 -13.12
N ILE A 195 10.07 -14.98 -12.43
CA ILE A 195 9.33 -13.74 -12.74
C ILE A 195 10.21 -12.50 -12.56
N ALA A 196 10.96 -12.40 -11.48
CA ALA A 196 11.86 -11.26 -11.25
C ALA A 196 12.93 -11.12 -12.33
N ARG A 197 13.44 -12.26 -12.83
CA ARG A 197 14.37 -12.27 -13.98
C ARG A 197 13.68 -11.83 -15.26
N PHE A 198 12.50 -12.38 -15.53
CA PHE A 198 11.71 -12.00 -16.70
C PHE A 198 11.39 -10.51 -16.73
N GLU A 199 10.98 -9.96 -15.58
CA GLU A 199 10.69 -8.53 -15.43
C GLU A 199 11.91 -7.67 -15.82
N THR A 200 13.07 -8.02 -15.30
CA THR A 200 14.34 -7.33 -15.64
C THR A 200 14.65 -7.40 -17.13
N GLU A 201 14.56 -8.59 -17.71
CA GLU A 201 14.81 -8.82 -19.14
C GLU A 201 13.78 -8.11 -20.04
N LEU A 202 12.50 -8.11 -19.65
CA LEU A 202 11.42 -7.38 -20.33
C LEU A 202 11.72 -5.88 -20.38
N PHE A 203 12.05 -5.28 -19.25
CA PHE A 203 12.33 -3.84 -19.20
C PHE A 203 13.56 -3.47 -20.01
N GLN A 204 14.61 -4.29 -19.98
CA GLN A 204 15.79 -4.09 -20.83
C GLN A 204 15.45 -4.20 -22.32
N PHE A 205 14.69 -5.21 -22.70
CA PHE A 205 14.28 -5.42 -24.08
C PHE A 205 13.46 -4.24 -24.61
N ILE A 206 12.49 -3.77 -23.85
CA ILE A 206 11.62 -2.64 -24.25
C ILE A 206 12.46 -1.35 -24.36
N ASN A 207 13.30 -1.06 -23.36
CA ASN A 207 14.14 0.15 -23.39
C ASN A 207 15.13 0.20 -24.55
N ILE A 208 15.60 -0.97 -25.02
CA ILE A 208 16.54 -1.05 -26.16
C ILE A 208 15.80 -0.93 -27.49
N ASN A 209 14.68 -1.64 -27.66
CA ASN A 209 14.02 -1.77 -28.95
C ASN A 209 12.92 -0.71 -29.17
N TYR A 210 12.41 -0.09 -28.12
CA TYR A 210 11.33 0.90 -28.15
C TYR A 210 11.65 2.08 -27.22
N PRO A 211 12.78 2.78 -27.45
CA PRO A 211 13.16 3.94 -26.65
C PRO A 211 12.26 5.12 -27.01
N GLU A 212 11.31 5.50 -26.15
CA GLU A 212 10.58 6.78 -26.20
C GLU A 212 10.80 7.57 -24.91
#